data_b77580e69e071e8b7554e94edd133178
#
_entry.id   b77580e69e071e8b7554e94edd133178
#
_cell.length_a   1.000
_cell.length_b   1.000
_cell.length_c   1.000
_cell.angle_alpha   90.00
_cell.angle_beta   90.00
_cell.angle_gamma   90.00
#
_symmetry.space_group_name_H-M   'P 1'
#
loop_
_entity.id
_entity.type
_entity.pdbx_description
1 polymer ?
#
loop_
_entity_poly.entity_id
_entity_poly.type
_entity_poly.pdbx_seq_one_letter_code
_entity_poly.pdbx_strand_id
1 'polypeptide(L)'
;MGLSNTFSSKLNNCSEAQTSCQSMATGNSIEYDGVEVSNEQIDLMVFYQKHLSPPGRRNVNDPEVLKGKKIFFESGCGSCHVQKYITSIDEKNPSLSEQLIWPYSDFLLHDMGKDLADNLSEFNATGAEWRTPPLWGIGLTKSVSGQTHFLHDGRARNILEAILWHGGEAEDSKKKILKL
;
A
#
# COMPACT_ATOMS: atom_id res chain seq x y z
N MET A 1 14.01 -2.66 -0.62
CA MET A 1 15.29 -2.96 0.06
C MET A 1 14.97 -3.75 1.31
N GLY A 2 15.34 -5.01 1.36
CA GLY A 2 15.03 -5.88 2.48
C GLY A 2 16.25 -6.08 3.36
N LEU A 3 16.06 -5.98 4.66
CA LEU A 3 17.02 -6.47 5.63
C LEU A 3 16.94 -7.99 5.66
N SER A 4 18.07 -8.68 5.72
CA SER A 4 18.11 -10.12 5.86
C SER A 4 17.48 -10.56 7.19
N ASN A 5 16.69 -11.60 7.15
CA ASN A 5 16.00 -12.19 8.29
C ASN A 5 15.78 -13.70 8.03
N THR A 6 15.26 -14.43 8.98
CA THR A 6 15.05 -15.87 8.83
C THR A 6 14.04 -16.26 7.75
N PHE A 7 13.11 -15.37 7.38
CA PHE A 7 12.16 -15.57 6.27
C PHE A 7 12.78 -15.23 4.92
N SER A 8 13.80 -14.35 4.89
CA SER A 8 14.54 -13.95 3.70
C SER A 8 16.03 -13.88 4.02
N SER A 9 16.70 -15.00 3.87
CA SER A 9 18.13 -15.15 4.15
C SER A 9 19.04 -14.63 3.03
N LYS A 10 18.49 -14.15 1.92
CA LYS A 10 19.29 -13.50 0.88
C LYS A 10 19.88 -12.21 1.43
N LEU A 11 21.20 -12.20 1.48
CA LEU A 11 22.01 -11.14 2.11
C LEU A 11 21.91 -9.76 1.44
N ASN A 12 21.35 -9.71 0.25
CA ASN A 12 21.10 -8.45 -0.47
C ASN A 12 20.08 -8.66 -1.59
N ASN A 13 19.40 -7.60 -1.98
CA ASN A 13 18.50 -7.57 -3.12
C ASN A 13 19.21 -7.10 -4.40
N CYS A 14 20.54 -7.22 -4.46
CA CYS A 14 21.32 -6.81 -5.61
C CYS A 14 21.11 -7.78 -6.77
N SER A 15 20.86 -7.27 -7.96
CA SER A 15 20.87 -8.06 -9.17
C SER A 15 22.31 -8.52 -9.51
N GLU A 16 22.45 -9.55 -10.36
CA GLU A 16 23.75 -10.06 -10.80
C GLU A 16 24.61 -8.96 -11.48
N ALA A 17 24.00 -7.99 -12.13
CA ALA A 17 24.67 -6.86 -12.76
C ALA A 17 25.22 -5.82 -11.75
N GLN A 18 24.75 -5.83 -10.51
CA GLN A 18 25.14 -4.86 -9.47
C GLN A 18 26.32 -5.37 -8.64
N THR A 19 27.44 -5.62 -9.25
CA THR A 19 28.63 -6.22 -8.60
C THR A 19 29.12 -5.45 -7.40
N SER A 20 29.12 -4.12 -7.43
CA SER A 20 29.49 -3.27 -6.30
C SER A 20 28.53 -3.46 -5.12
N CYS A 21 27.23 -3.57 -5.37
CA CYS A 21 26.23 -3.84 -4.34
C CYS A 21 26.42 -5.23 -3.72
N GLN A 22 26.72 -6.25 -4.54
CA GLN A 22 26.98 -7.61 -4.07
C GLN A 22 28.24 -7.73 -3.18
N SER A 23 29.22 -6.88 -3.42
CA SER A 23 30.47 -6.87 -2.65
C SER A 23 30.43 -6.03 -1.37
N MET A 24 29.33 -5.33 -1.11
CA MET A 24 29.18 -4.53 0.11
C MET A 24 29.11 -5.44 1.35
N ALA A 25 29.67 -4.93 2.44
CA ALA A 25 29.55 -5.59 3.74
C ALA A 25 28.07 -5.64 4.17
N THR A 26 27.64 -6.76 4.70
CA THR A 26 26.30 -6.94 5.27
C THR A 26 26.28 -6.49 6.73
N GLY A 27 25.11 -6.08 7.23
CA GLY A 27 24.88 -5.80 8.65
C GLY A 27 24.59 -7.04 9.48
N ASN A 28 24.87 -8.24 8.97
CA ASN A 28 24.61 -9.49 9.66
C ASN A 28 25.34 -9.57 11.00
N SER A 29 24.62 -10.01 12.04
CA SER A 29 25.15 -10.20 13.38
C SER A 29 25.04 -11.66 13.79
N ILE A 30 26.09 -12.15 14.47
CA ILE A 30 26.06 -13.48 15.09
C ILE A 30 25.03 -13.54 16.22
N GLU A 31 24.69 -12.42 16.82
CA GLU A 31 23.67 -12.31 17.87
C GLU A 31 22.25 -12.52 17.30
N TYR A 32 22.08 -12.40 15.99
CA TYR A 32 20.82 -12.57 15.27
C TYR A 32 20.84 -13.77 14.31
N ASP A 33 21.54 -14.83 14.67
CA ASP A 33 21.67 -16.06 13.85
C ASP A 33 22.20 -15.80 12.43
N GLY A 34 23.08 -14.80 12.28
CA GLY A 34 23.72 -14.48 11.00
C GLY A 34 22.84 -13.68 10.04
N VAL A 35 21.80 -13.03 10.54
CA VAL A 35 20.95 -12.10 9.78
C VAL A 35 21.04 -10.67 10.35
N GLU A 36 20.45 -9.70 9.65
CA GLU A 36 20.48 -8.29 10.07
C GLU A 36 19.39 -7.94 11.09
N VAL A 37 18.27 -8.67 11.08
CA VAL A 37 17.12 -8.43 11.97
C VAL A 37 16.69 -9.73 12.62
N SER A 38 16.63 -9.76 13.95
CA SER A 38 16.15 -10.94 14.69
C SER A 38 14.63 -11.16 14.51
N ASN A 39 14.17 -12.39 14.74
CA ASN A 39 12.75 -12.70 14.72
C ASN A 39 11.97 -11.90 15.75
N GLU A 40 12.55 -11.70 16.95
CA GLU A 40 11.91 -10.89 18.01
C GLU A 40 11.67 -9.44 17.54
N GLN A 41 12.65 -8.84 16.88
CA GLN A 41 12.49 -7.49 16.33
C GLN A 41 11.42 -7.44 15.23
N ILE A 42 11.35 -8.46 14.38
CA ILE A 42 10.29 -8.56 13.35
C ILE A 42 8.91 -8.70 14.03
N ASP A 43 8.79 -9.56 15.02
CA ASP A 43 7.53 -9.78 15.74
C ASP A 43 7.05 -8.51 16.44
N LEU A 44 7.96 -7.75 17.05
CA LEU A 44 7.64 -6.45 17.66
C LEU A 44 7.20 -5.41 16.61
N MET A 45 7.85 -5.37 15.45
CA MET A 45 7.45 -4.49 14.35
C MET A 45 6.08 -4.87 13.80
N VAL A 46 5.81 -6.16 13.62
CA VAL A 46 4.51 -6.67 13.18
C VAL A 46 3.42 -6.34 14.21
N PHE A 47 3.71 -6.57 15.49
CA PHE A 47 2.79 -6.22 16.58
C PHE A 47 2.46 -4.72 16.55
N TYR A 48 3.46 -3.87 16.48
CA TYR A 48 3.26 -2.42 16.41
C TYR A 48 2.39 -2.02 15.21
N GLN A 49 2.72 -2.50 14.02
CA GLN A 49 1.98 -2.15 12.80
C GLN A 49 0.53 -2.65 12.83
N LYS A 50 0.28 -3.87 13.34
CA LYS A 50 -1.07 -4.43 13.47
C LYS A 50 -1.96 -3.60 14.40
N HIS A 51 -1.39 -2.94 15.40
CA HIS A 51 -2.13 -2.19 16.42
C HIS A 51 -2.19 -0.67 16.12
N LEU A 52 -1.64 -0.21 15.00
CA LEU A 52 -1.84 1.17 14.57
C LEU A 52 -3.28 1.38 14.13
N SER A 53 -3.98 2.26 14.83
CA SER A 53 -5.35 2.60 14.48
C SER A 53 -5.39 3.56 13.29
N PRO A 54 -6.15 3.25 12.23
CA PRO A 54 -6.39 4.22 11.17
C PRO A 54 -7.22 5.39 11.70
N PRO A 55 -7.05 6.61 11.16
CA PRO A 55 -7.83 7.76 11.57
C PRO A 55 -9.32 7.56 11.24
N GLY A 56 -10.18 8.02 12.15
CA GLY A 56 -11.62 7.98 11.94
C GLY A 56 -12.06 8.80 10.72
N ARG A 57 -13.15 8.39 10.09
CA ARG A 57 -13.76 9.15 8.98
C ARG A 57 -14.30 10.48 9.49
N ARG A 58 -14.07 11.53 8.70
CA ARG A 58 -14.50 12.91 9.01
C ARG A 58 -15.73 13.27 8.20
N ASN A 59 -16.57 14.15 8.76
CA ASN A 59 -17.68 14.81 8.07
C ASN A 59 -18.61 13.84 7.31
N VAL A 60 -18.88 12.68 7.90
CA VAL A 60 -19.59 11.56 7.21
C VAL A 60 -21.00 11.90 6.74
N ASN A 61 -21.62 12.93 7.34
CA ASN A 61 -22.97 13.40 6.99
C ASN A 61 -22.96 14.70 6.15
N ASP A 62 -21.78 15.19 5.79
CA ASP A 62 -21.67 16.37 4.92
C ASP A 62 -22.17 16.04 3.51
N PRO A 63 -23.07 16.87 2.94
CA PRO A 63 -23.65 16.65 1.59
C PRO A 63 -22.58 16.49 0.50
N GLU A 64 -21.49 17.25 0.55
CA GLU A 64 -20.40 17.14 -0.43
C GLU A 64 -19.62 15.82 -0.28
N VAL A 65 -19.42 15.36 0.96
CA VAL A 65 -18.81 14.06 1.23
C VAL A 65 -19.70 12.92 0.73
N LEU A 66 -21.02 13.03 0.92
CA LEU A 66 -21.98 12.04 0.41
C LEU A 66 -22.05 12.03 -1.10
N LYS A 67 -22.01 13.20 -1.74
CA LYS A 67 -21.94 13.35 -3.20
C LYS A 67 -20.65 12.73 -3.75
N GLY A 68 -19.51 13.03 -3.14
CA GLY A 68 -18.22 12.41 -3.50
C GLY A 68 -18.24 10.89 -3.37
N LYS A 69 -18.86 10.36 -2.31
CA LYS A 69 -19.06 8.91 -2.14
C LYS A 69 -19.88 8.30 -3.28
N LYS A 70 -20.97 8.97 -3.68
CA LYS A 70 -21.80 8.53 -4.79
C LYS A 70 -20.99 8.47 -6.09
N ILE A 71 -20.26 9.54 -6.43
CA ILE A 71 -19.39 9.61 -7.59
C ILE A 71 -18.35 8.50 -7.58
N PHE A 72 -17.71 8.25 -6.43
CA PHE A 72 -16.71 7.19 -6.26
C PHE A 72 -17.24 5.82 -6.69
N PHE A 73 -18.44 5.44 -6.26
CA PHE A 73 -19.03 4.16 -6.62
C PHE A 73 -19.56 4.13 -8.06
N GLU A 74 -20.22 5.19 -8.51
CA GLU A 74 -20.76 5.28 -9.89
C GLU A 74 -19.66 5.30 -10.95
N SER A 75 -18.50 5.84 -10.61
CA SER A 75 -17.32 5.81 -11.48
C SER A 75 -16.62 4.44 -11.53
N GLY A 76 -16.94 3.52 -10.61
CA GLY A 76 -16.37 2.18 -10.58
C GLY A 76 -15.11 2.06 -9.71
N CYS A 77 -14.70 3.11 -8.98
CA CYS A 77 -13.53 3.06 -8.10
C CYS A 77 -13.65 1.99 -7.01
N GLY A 78 -14.89 1.70 -6.59
CA GLY A 78 -15.19 0.68 -5.57
C GLY A 78 -14.94 -0.77 -5.99
N SER A 79 -14.60 -1.06 -7.25
CA SER A 79 -14.26 -2.42 -7.70
C SER A 79 -12.92 -2.89 -7.15
N CYS A 80 -11.93 -2.00 -7.06
CA CYS A 80 -10.63 -2.25 -6.45
C CYS A 80 -10.57 -1.63 -5.04
N HIS A 81 -11.09 -0.43 -4.86
CA HIS A 81 -11.18 0.25 -3.57
C HIS A 81 -12.41 -0.21 -2.78
N VAL A 82 -12.44 -1.51 -2.42
CA VAL A 82 -13.52 -2.12 -1.63
C VAL A 82 -13.66 -1.44 -0.29
N GLN A 83 -14.88 -0.98 0.01
CA GLN A 83 -15.14 -0.04 1.10
C GLN A 83 -14.82 -0.59 2.48
N LYS A 84 -15.23 -1.82 2.78
CA LYS A 84 -15.22 -2.35 4.16
C LYS A 84 -15.02 -3.86 4.21
N TYR A 85 -14.44 -4.30 5.32
CA TYR A 85 -14.35 -5.71 5.71
C TYR A 85 -14.64 -5.88 7.19
N ILE A 86 -14.91 -7.11 7.60
CA ILE A 86 -14.84 -7.55 8.99
C ILE A 86 -13.58 -8.41 9.08
N THR A 87 -12.71 -8.10 10.05
CA THR A 87 -11.48 -8.89 10.26
C THR A 87 -11.84 -10.29 10.77
N SER A 88 -11.04 -11.26 10.38
CA SER A 88 -11.19 -12.63 10.88
C SER A 88 -10.86 -12.74 12.37
N ILE A 89 -11.24 -13.87 12.98
CA ILE A 89 -10.83 -14.19 14.34
C ILE A 89 -9.31 -14.42 14.37
N ASP A 90 -8.62 -13.69 15.23
CA ASP A 90 -7.20 -13.86 15.54
C ASP A 90 -7.07 -14.18 17.02
N GLU A 91 -6.88 -15.47 17.34
CA GLU A 91 -6.78 -15.95 18.73
C GLU A 91 -5.57 -15.36 19.48
N LYS A 92 -4.50 -15.00 18.74
CA LYS A 92 -3.31 -14.38 19.34
C LYS A 92 -3.50 -12.90 19.63
N ASN A 93 -4.38 -12.24 18.89
CA ASN A 93 -4.68 -10.81 19.04
C ASN A 93 -6.20 -10.58 19.06
N PRO A 94 -6.90 -10.97 20.16
CA PRO A 94 -8.36 -10.89 20.23
C PRO A 94 -8.92 -9.49 19.99
N SER A 95 -8.15 -8.45 20.32
CA SER A 95 -8.53 -7.04 20.09
C SER A 95 -8.65 -6.67 18.61
N LEU A 96 -8.07 -7.45 17.72
CA LEU A 96 -8.14 -7.26 16.27
C LEU A 96 -9.20 -8.13 15.59
N SER A 97 -9.85 -9.03 16.36
CA SER A 97 -10.87 -9.94 15.84
C SER A 97 -12.20 -9.25 15.61
N GLU A 98 -12.89 -9.63 14.54
CA GLU A 98 -14.26 -9.21 14.20
C GLU A 98 -14.44 -7.67 14.16
N GLN A 99 -13.37 -6.94 13.83
CA GLN A 99 -13.42 -5.50 13.71
C GLN A 99 -13.97 -5.08 12.35
N LEU A 100 -14.96 -4.19 12.32
CA LEU A 100 -15.42 -3.55 11.10
C LEU A 100 -14.42 -2.45 10.70
N ILE A 101 -13.70 -2.69 9.62
CA ILE A 101 -12.72 -1.76 9.07
C ILE A 101 -13.15 -1.19 7.71
N TRP A 102 -12.64 0.00 7.37
CA TRP A 102 -13.01 0.74 6.18
C TRP A 102 -11.76 1.13 5.37
N PRO A 103 -11.02 0.15 4.82
CA PRO A 103 -9.75 0.43 4.14
C PRO A 103 -9.93 1.11 2.79
N TYR A 104 -11.04 0.91 2.10
CA TYR A 104 -11.20 1.29 0.70
C TYR A 104 -10.07 0.69 -0.16
N SER A 105 -9.92 -0.61 -0.08
CA SER A 105 -8.93 -1.42 -0.79
C SER A 105 -9.36 -2.87 -0.79
N ASP A 106 -9.08 -3.60 -1.86
CA ASP A 106 -9.17 -5.06 -1.91
C ASP A 106 -7.83 -5.74 -1.57
N PHE A 107 -6.75 -4.94 -1.43
CA PHE A 107 -5.38 -5.39 -1.18
C PHE A 107 -4.79 -6.30 -2.28
N LEU A 108 -5.44 -6.39 -3.44
CA LEU A 108 -5.00 -7.19 -4.57
C LEU A 108 -4.08 -6.39 -5.51
N LEU A 109 -3.36 -7.13 -6.37
CA LEU A 109 -2.58 -6.56 -7.46
C LEU A 109 -3.48 -6.32 -8.67
N HIS A 110 -3.29 -5.18 -9.33
CA HIS A 110 -3.97 -4.82 -10.56
C HIS A 110 -2.98 -4.26 -11.56
N ASP A 111 -3.14 -4.60 -12.83
CA ASP A 111 -2.38 -3.98 -13.91
C ASP A 111 -2.84 -2.53 -14.10
N MET A 112 -1.98 -1.60 -13.72
CA MET A 112 -2.22 -0.15 -13.79
C MET A 112 -1.73 0.48 -15.09
N GLY A 113 -1.31 -0.34 -16.04
CA GLY A 113 -0.85 0.10 -17.35
C GLY A 113 0.60 0.61 -17.38
N LYS A 114 1.08 0.82 -18.58
CA LYS A 114 2.49 1.18 -18.86
C LYS A 114 2.94 2.51 -18.23
N ASP A 115 2.01 3.44 -18.02
CA ASP A 115 2.35 4.79 -17.55
C ASP A 115 2.68 4.82 -16.04
N LEU A 116 2.24 3.80 -15.29
CA LEU A 116 2.60 3.57 -13.90
C LEU A 116 3.65 2.46 -13.71
N ALA A 117 4.02 1.76 -14.77
CA ALA A 117 5.00 0.69 -14.68
C ALA A 117 6.40 1.22 -14.34
N ASP A 118 7.09 0.52 -13.44
CA ASP A 118 8.52 0.73 -13.16
C ASP A 118 9.42 -0.28 -13.88
N ASN A 119 8.81 -1.26 -14.57
CA ASN A 119 9.47 -2.35 -15.29
C ASN A 119 10.32 -3.27 -14.40
N LEU A 120 10.09 -3.25 -13.09
CA LEU A 120 10.73 -4.14 -12.13
C LEU A 120 9.76 -5.23 -11.70
N SER A 121 10.04 -6.48 -12.09
CA SER A 121 9.23 -7.61 -11.64
C SER A 121 9.56 -7.98 -10.20
N GLU A 122 8.54 -8.28 -9.39
CA GLU A 122 8.67 -8.78 -8.04
C GLU A 122 7.96 -10.14 -7.91
N PHE A 123 8.70 -11.22 -7.75
CA PHE A 123 8.21 -12.61 -7.87
C PHE A 123 7.46 -12.82 -9.19
N ASN A 124 6.16 -13.09 -9.14
CA ASN A 124 5.31 -13.29 -10.31
C ASN A 124 4.60 -12.02 -10.77
N ALA A 125 4.69 -10.92 -10.01
CA ALA A 125 4.12 -9.65 -10.40
C ALA A 125 5.01 -8.95 -11.44
N THR A 126 4.40 -8.41 -12.47
CA THR A 126 5.08 -7.57 -13.46
C THR A 126 5.28 -6.16 -12.90
N GLY A 127 6.15 -5.37 -13.52
CA GLY A 127 6.33 -3.96 -13.11
C GLY A 127 5.13 -3.04 -13.37
N ALA A 128 4.06 -3.53 -14.00
CA ALA A 128 2.81 -2.78 -14.19
C ALA A 128 1.75 -3.10 -13.12
N GLU A 129 1.95 -4.15 -12.34
CA GLU A 129 1.00 -4.62 -11.34
C GLU A 129 1.29 -4.01 -9.97
N TRP A 130 0.31 -3.27 -9.46
CA TRP A 130 0.40 -2.56 -8.19
C TRP A 130 -0.71 -2.97 -7.23
N ARG A 131 -0.35 -3.19 -5.98
CA ARG A 131 -1.32 -3.48 -4.93
C ARG A 131 -2.19 -2.25 -4.65
N THR A 132 -3.49 -2.42 -4.62
CA THR A 132 -4.43 -1.37 -4.21
C THR A 132 -4.08 -0.89 -2.79
N PRO A 133 -3.63 0.36 -2.59
CA PRO A 133 -3.35 0.87 -1.25
C PRO A 133 -4.65 1.23 -0.53
N PRO A 134 -4.70 1.10 0.80
CA PRO A 134 -5.80 1.64 1.59
C PRO A 134 -5.93 3.15 1.43
N LEU A 135 -7.17 3.66 1.32
CA LEU A 135 -7.42 5.10 1.22
C LEU A 135 -7.79 5.74 2.57
N TRP A 136 -7.81 4.96 3.66
CA TRP A 136 -8.05 5.53 4.98
C TRP A 136 -6.97 6.56 5.34
N GLY A 137 -7.40 7.71 5.85
CA GLY A 137 -6.49 8.78 6.24
C GLY A 137 -5.89 9.60 5.09
N ILE A 138 -6.12 9.23 3.82
CA ILE A 138 -5.52 9.92 2.66
C ILE A 138 -5.75 11.44 2.65
N GLY A 139 -6.91 11.90 3.13
CA GLY A 139 -7.22 13.32 3.25
C GLY A 139 -6.42 14.06 4.35
N LEU A 140 -5.67 13.35 5.18
CA LEU A 140 -4.81 13.91 6.23
C LEU A 140 -3.34 14.01 5.82
N THR A 141 -2.97 13.48 4.66
CA THR A 141 -1.57 13.39 4.21
C THR A 141 -0.85 14.73 4.33
N LYS A 142 -1.46 15.83 3.84
CA LYS A 142 -0.85 17.15 3.90
C LYS A 142 -0.65 17.66 5.33
N SER A 143 -1.62 17.41 6.22
CA SER A 143 -1.53 17.88 7.61
C SER A 143 -0.54 17.09 8.45
N VAL A 144 -0.26 15.84 8.08
CA VAL A 144 0.67 14.95 8.81
C VAL A 144 2.10 15.09 8.27
N SER A 145 2.27 15.02 6.93
CA SER A 145 3.60 14.99 6.30
C SER A 145 4.05 16.32 5.70
N GLY A 146 3.16 17.32 5.66
CA GLY A 146 3.43 18.61 5.00
C GLY A 146 3.40 18.57 3.47
N GLN A 147 3.25 17.38 2.88
CA GLN A 147 3.32 17.16 1.44
C GLN A 147 2.11 16.35 0.96
N THR A 148 1.83 16.40 -0.36
CA THR A 148 0.78 15.63 -1.00
C THR A 148 1.39 14.91 -2.21
N HIS A 149 2.18 13.87 -1.95
CA HIS A 149 2.70 13.00 -2.98
C HIS A 149 1.99 11.65 -2.90
N PHE A 150 1.35 11.25 -4.00
CA PHE A 150 0.56 10.03 -4.10
C PHE A 150 1.13 9.11 -5.17
N LEU A 151 0.61 7.88 -5.23
CA LEU A 151 1.10 6.75 -5.98
C LEU A 151 2.40 6.15 -5.39
N HIS A 152 2.86 5.03 -5.94
CA HIS A 152 4.00 4.27 -5.41
C HIS A 152 5.32 5.05 -5.40
N ASP A 153 5.47 5.99 -6.32
CA ASP A 153 6.68 6.81 -6.50
C ASP A 153 6.49 8.29 -6.16
N GLY A 154 5.31 8.68 -5.69
CA GLY A 154 5.03 10.06 -5.29
C GLY A 154 4.84 11.05 -6.44
N ARG A 155 4.69 10.58 -7.69
CA ARG A 155 4.58 11.45 -8.86
C ARG A 155 3.34 12.33 -8.89
N ALA A 156 2.25 11.88 -8.30
CA ALA A 156 1.01 12.64 -8.26
C ALA A 156 1.01 13.63 -7.09
N ARG A 157 0.84 14.92 -7.38
CA ARG A 157 0.90 16.04 -6.43
C ARG A 157 -0.41 16.28 -5.68
N ASN A 158 -1.49 15.65 -6.12
CA ASN A 158 -2.80 15.71 -5.51
C ASN A 158 -3.64 14.49 -5.90
N ILE A 159 -4.81 14.33 -5.26
CA ILE A 159 -5.69 13.16 -5.51
C ILE A 159 -6.22 13.14 -6.94
N LEU A 160 -6.57 14.29 -7.52
CA LEU A 160 -7.03 14.33 -8.91
C LEU A 160 -5.94 13.84 -9.87
N GLU A 161 -4.72 14.30 -9.69
CA GLU A 161 -3.58 13.85 -10.49
C GLU A 161 -3.32 12.36 -10.32
N ALA A 162 -3.48 11.83 -9.09
CA ALA A 162 -3.40 10.39 -8.86
C ALA A 162 -4.47 9.62 -9.65
N ILE A 163 -5.71 10.10 -9.68
CA ILE A 163 -6.78 9.51 -10.49
C ILE A 163 -6.43 9.54 -11.98
N LEU A 164 -5.87 10.65 -12.48
CA LEU A 164 -5.50 10.79 -13.89
C LEU A 164 -4.38 9.84 -14.32
N TRP A 165 -3.52 9.43 -13.40
CA TRP A 165 -2.49 8.41 -13.66
C TRP A 165 -3.03 6.98 -13.71
N HIS A 166 -4.25 6.73 -13.23
CA HIS A 166 -4.85 5.40 -13.30
C HIS A 166 -5.02 4.97 -14.75
N GLY A 167 -4.48 3.80 -15.08
CA GLY A 167 -4.54 3.19 -16.42
C GLY A 167 -4.89 1.70 -16.33
N GLY A 168 -4.61 0.92 -17.35
CA GLY A 168 -4.84 -0.52 -17.37
C GLY A 168 -6.27 -0.88 -16.95
N GLU A 169 -6.42 -1.70 -15.91
CA GLU A 169 -7.72 -2.13 -15.39
C GLU A 169 -8.58 -0.96 -14.86
N ALA A 170 -7.97 0.15 -14.44
CA ALA A 170 -8.66 1.32 -13.91
C ALA A 170 -9.01 2.39 -14.98
N GLU A 171 -8.65 2.19 -16.24
CA GLU A 171 -8.81 3.16 -17.32
C GLU A 171 -10.28 3.61 -17.50
N ASP A 172 -11.23 2.70 -17.39
CA ASP A 172 -12.65 3.04 -17.55
C ASP A 172 -13.18 3.88 -16.41
N SER A 173 -12.70 3.66 -15.18
CA SER A 173 -13.04 4.49 -14.02
C SER A 173 -12.50 5.91 -14.18
N LYS A 174 -11.24 6.06 -14.63
CA LYS A 174 -10.67 7.36 -14.98
C LYS A 174 -11.49 8.10 -16.04
N LYS A 175 -11.87 7.43 -17.13
CA LYS A 175 -12.70 8.04 -18.20
C LYS A 175 -14.05 8.53 -17.71
N LYS A 176 -14.66 7.87 -16.73
CA LYS A 176 -15.91 8.32 -16.14
C LYS A 176 -15.71 9.60 -15.32
N ILE A 177 -14.63 9.69 -14.54
CA ILE A 177 -14.30 10.91 -13.78
C ILE A 177 -14.04 12.10 -14.71
N LEU A 178 -13.36 11.89 -15.85
CA LEU A 178 -13.09 12.94 -16.83
C LEU A 178 -14.35 13.52 -17.52
N LYS A 179 -15.50 12.87 -17.37
CA LYS A 179 -16.78 13.31 -17.95
C LYS A 179 -17.66 14.08 -16.94
N LEU A 180 -17.23 14.22 -15.70
CA LEU A 180 -17.93 14.99 -14.65
C LEU A 180 -17.65 16.48 -14.75
#